data_22f21aba61114231a5c23c4c3c12f43b
#
_entry.id   22f21aba61114231a5c23c4c3c12f43b
#
_cell.length_a   1.000
_cell.length_b   1.000
_cell.length_c   1.000
_cell.angle_alpha   90.00
_cell.angle_beta   90.00
_cell.angle_gamma   90.00
#
_symmetry.space_group_name_H-M   'P 1'
#
loop_
_entity.id
_entity.type
_entity.pdbx_description
1 polymer ?
#
loop_
_entity_poly.entity_id
_entity_poly.type
_entity_poly.pdbx_seq_one_letter_code
_entity_poly.pdbx_strand_id
1 'polypeptide(L)'
;GMNGDNGTSTQAPQMRALLFTDLCDSLILVERIGDAAAAELFQEHDRLVLVLQQQWNGRLIDRSDGLLLLFERAIDGLGFALDYQRGLLEIGKQRDIVLRARAGLHVGEVLTWENSPEAIKVGAKSLEVEGLAKPMAARLMTLARPGQILLSAVAESLTYRATEALAEWSERLVWKSHGRWRFKGVPTTQEVFEVGEIGFAPLRMPRSNAKARRDIPLWRQPAALAAEAFLVATLAVGSWMLLRPEPAIAFAERDWVVIGDVQNLTGNVLLDDSLDQAFRISLEQSRFVNVLGDMKVRDTLERMHHGKGMPMDRRAAIQVALRDGAKVVVLPSVVEVHDKLRVAVEVVDPSTAQTVYSGYADGKGLESVLSSTDQVVASLRSRLGETLKSVQRDSTPLPQVTTADLDALRAYALGVTAYSEHRYREALDYFDQAIRIDPDFAFAYIGSMRVHFSQGEYSLASGFYRKALTLRGQMTTREGLYLDAWGREFAGDPLPEVARRWKLLAELYPDYYAGRANYANTLFHMGDYEAALAAAGPLLSSQNPARAMALDFGGRLHLAQSNFTSAIFFFN
;
A
#
# COMPACT_ATOMS: atom_id res chain seq x y z
N GLY A 1 -22.31 -41.32 -1.60
CA GLY A 1 -21.21 -40.85 -0.84
C GLY A 1 -21.34 -39.34 -0.63
N MET A 2 -21.82 -38.90 0.53
CA MET A 2 -21.88 -37.48 0.90
C MET A 2 -20.51 -37.09 1.43
N ASN A 3 -19.76 -36.33 0.67
CA ASN A 3 -18.59 -35.63 1.16
C ASN A 3 -19.07 -34.38 1.89
N GLY A 4 -19.01 -34.41 3.21
CA GLY A 4 -19.17 -33.23 4.03
C GLY A 4 -17.97 -32.29 3.81
N ASP A 5 -18.24 -31.22 3.12
CA ASP A 5 -17.31 -30.10 3.00
C ASP A 5 -17.25 -29.38 4.33
N ASN A 6 -16.23 -29.71 5.17
CA ASN A 6 -15.91 -28.98 6.38
C ASN A 6 -15.26 -27.65 5.96
N GLY A 7 -16.07 -26.71 5.49
CA GLY A 7 -15.64 -25.39 5.09
C GLY A 7 -15.13 -24.58 6.29
N THR A 8 -13.82 -24.66 6.56
CA THR A 8 -13.12 -23.60 7.28
C THR A 8 -13.15 -22.37 6.37
N SER A 9 -14.03 -21.40 6.69
CA SER A 9 -14.06 -20.14 5.93
C SER A 9 -12.81 -19.35 6.24
N THR A 10 -11.78 -19.49 5.38
CA THR A 10 -10.56 -18.68 5.42
C THR A 10 -10.93 -17.29 4.95
N GLN A 11 -10.84 -16.29 5.82
CA GLN A 11 -11.02 -14.90 5.42
C GLN A 11 -9.82 -14.44 4.58
N ALA A 12 -10.07 -13.52 3.64
CA ALA A 12 -8.99 -12.88 2.88
C ALA A 12 -7.97 -12.21 3.82
N PRO A 13 -6.67 -12.15 3.45
CA PRO A 13 -5.66 -11.46 4.24
C PRO A 13 -6.08 -10.02 4.57
N GLN A 14 -5.92 -9.62 5.81
CA GLN A 14 -6.34 -8.31 6.31
C GLN A 14 -5.23 -7.68 7.15
N MET A 15 -5.10 -6.35 7.07
CA MET A 15 -4.23 -5.60 7.96
C MET A 15 -4.85 -5.53 9.35
N ARG A 16 -4.10 -5.95 10.36
CA ARG A 16 -4.51 -5.93 11.76
C ARG A 16 -3.35 -5.55 12.65
N ALA A 17 -3.68 -5.02 13.82
CA ALA A 17 -2.72 -4.82 14.91
C ALA A 17 -2.67 -6.07 15.79
N LEU A 18 -1.44 -6.49 16.07
CA LEU A 18 -1.14 -7.64 16.91
C LEU A 18 -0.40 -7.17 18.15
N LEU A 19 -0.93 -7.51 19.30
CA LEU A 19 -0.32 -7.23 20.60
C LEU A 19 0.03 -8.54 21.28
N PHE A 20 1.32 -8.76 21.53
CA PHE A 20 1.79 -9.80 22.43
C PHE A 20 2.15 -9.20 23.78
N THR A 21 1.71 -9.84 24.86
CA THR A 21 2.12 -9.50 26.21
C THR A 21 2.56 -10.74 26.95
N ASP A 22 3.46 -10.57 27.91
CA ASP A 22 3.94 -11.64 28.78
C ASP A 22 4.19 -11.07 30.18
N LEU A 23 3.58 -11.71 31.16
CA LEU A 23 3.76 -11.32 32.56
C LEU A 23 5.15 -11.73 33.04
N CYS A 24 5.90 -10.78 33.55
CA CYS A 24 7.28 -11.01 33.96
C CYS A 24 7.36 -11.78 35.29
N ASP A 25 8.27 -12.78 35.34
CA ASP A 25 8.61 -13.53 36.54
C ASP A 25 7.43 -14.24 37.22
N SER A 26 6.46 -14.71 36.44
CA SER A 26 5.23 -15.34 36.94
C SER A 26 5.49 -16.59 37.82
N LEU A 27 6.51 -17.40 37.48
CA LEU A 27 6.89 -18.58 38.27
C LEU A 27 7.50 -18.18 39.62
N ILE A 28 8.40 -17.20 39.60
CA ILE A 28 9.02 -16.65 40.84
C ILE A 28 7.96 -16.05 41.74
N LEU A 29 6.96 -15.41 41.16
CA LEU A 29 5.84 -14.83 41.88
C LEU A 29 5.02 -15.89 42.61
N VAL A 30 4.69 -17.02 41.94
CA VAL A 30 3.96 -18.14 42.52
C VAL A 30 4.72 -18.72 43.71
N GLU A 31 6.02 -18.94 43.58
CA GLU A 31 6.89 -19.42 44.66
C GLU A 31 6.92 -18.46 45.85
N ARG A 32 6.90 -17.14 45.60
CA ARG A 32 7.03 -16.12 46.64
C ARG A 32 5.74 -15.92 47.45
N ILE A 33 4.58 -15.94 46.82
CA ILE A 33 3.30 -15.66 47.50
C ILE A 33 2.48 -16.91 47.84
N GLY A 34 2.84 -18.07 47.31
CA GLY A 34 2.17 -19.33 47.50
C GLY A 34 1.01 -19.57 46.52
N ASP A 35 0.59 -20.82 46.39
CA ASP A 35 -0.36 -21.26 45.35
C ASP A 35 -1.76 -20.61 45.49
N ALA A 36 -2.29 -20.51 46.71
CA ALA A 36 -3.62 -19.93 46.96
C ALA A 36 -3.66 -18.45 46.60
N ALA A 37 -2.70 -17.66 47.06
CA ALA A 37 -2.61 -16.24 46.76
C ALA A 37 -2.34 -15.99 45.28
N ALA A 38 -1.52 -16.83 44.65
CA ALA A 38 -1.27 -16.78 43.23
C ALA A 38 -2.53 -17.06 42.41
N ALA A 39 -3.34 -18.03 42.80
CA ALA A 39 -4.61 -18.33 42.15
C ALA A 39 -5.58 -17.14 42.18
N GLU A 40 -5.70 -16.47 43.32
CA GLU A 40 -6.53 -15.25 43.45
C GLU A 40 -6.01 -14.11 42.55
N LEU A 41 -4.71 -13.92 42.51
CA LEU A 41 -4.04 -12.92 41.68
C LEU A 41 -4.31 -13.18 40.19
N PHE A 42 -4.17 -14.41 39.72
CA PHE A 42 -4.43 -14.77 38.33
C PHE A 42 -5.90 -14.67 37.96
N GLN A 43 -6.84 -14.93 38.89
CA GLN A 43 -8.26 -14.66 38.65
C GLN A 43 -8.55 -13.16 38.47
N GLU A 44 -7.93 -12.31 39.27
CA GLU A 44 -8.05 -10.87 39.15
C GLU A 44 -7.41 -10.36 37.85
N HIS A 45 -6.27 -10.93 37.49
CA HIS A 45 -5.62 -10.68 36.18
C HIS A 45 -6.56 -11.03 35.02
N ASP A 46 -7.20 -12.19 35.06
CA ASP A 46 -8.13 -12.63 34.01
C ASP A 46 -9.33 -11.71 33.87
N ARG A 47 -9.87 -11.21 35.00
CA ARG A 47 -10.92 -10.19 34.98
C ARG A 47 -10.48 -8.89 34.36
N LEU A 48 -9.26 -8.44 34.68
CA LEU A 48 -8.67 -7.26 34.07
C LEU A 48 -8.58 -7.41 32.54
N VAL A 49 -8.05 -8.51 32.07
CA VAL A 49 -7.92 -8.81 30.63
C VAL A 49 -9.28 -8.79 29.95
N LEU A 50 -10.29 -9.39 30.54
CA LEU A 50 -11.65 -9.42 29.99
C LEU A 50 -12.25 -8.02 29.87
N VAL A 51 -12.13 -7.21 30.92
CA VAL A 51 -12.63 -5.82 30.92
C VAL A 51 -11.93 -4.98 29.83
N LEU A 52 -10.61 -5.06 29.75
CA LEU A 52 -9.84 -4.28 28.77
C LEU A 52 -10.07 -4.77 27.35
N GLN A 53 -10.27 -6.07 27.16
CA GLN A 53 -10.60 -6.63 25.84
C GLN A 53 -11.92 -6.04 25.30
N GLN A 54 -12.92 -5.91 26.16
CA GLN A 54 -14.19 -5.29 25.80
C GLN A 54 -14.06 -3.79 25.56
N GLN A 55 -13.32 -3.10 26.43
CA GLN A 55 -13.11 -1.65 26.34
C GLN A 55 -12.41 -1.24 25.05
N TRP A 56 -11.42 -2.01 24.63
CA TRP A 56 -10.55 -1.67 23.47
C TRP A 56 -10.89 -2.47 22.21
N ASN A 57 -11.99 -3.22 22.20
CA ASN A 57 -12.42 -4.03 21.08
C ASN A 57 -11.33 -5.00 20.59
N GLY A 58 -10.60 -5.56 21.55
CA GLY A 58 -9.58 -6.56 21.29
C GLY A 58 -10.16 -7.96 21.25
N ARG A 59 -9.59 -8.82 20.43
CA ARG A 59 -9.93 -10.23 20.42
C ARG A 59 -8.75 -11.05 20.93
N LEU A 60 -8.96 -11.77 22.03
CA LEU A 60 -7.94 -12.66 22.58
C LEU A 60 -7.83 -13.92 21.70
N ILE A 61 -6.64 -14.16 21.18
CA ILE A 61 -6.35 -15.27 20.25
C ILE A 61 -5.71 -16.44 20.98
N ASP A 62 -4.75 -16.16 21.85
CA ASP A 62 -3.97 -17.19 22.53
C ASP A 62 -3.56 -16.73 23.93
N ARG A 63 -3.48 -17.69 24.86
CA ARG A 63 -3.08 -17.49 26.25
C ARG A 63 -1.98 -18.47 26.70
N SER A 64 -1.47 -19.31 25.82
CA SER A 64 -0.53 -20.39 26.21
C SER A 64 0.82 -19.86 26.68
N ASP A 65 1.39 -18.90 25.97
CA ASP A 65 2.70 -18.29 26.23
C ASP A 65 2.62 -16.77 26.42
N GLY A 66 1.74 -16.32 27.33
CA GLY A 66 1.36 -14.93 27.45
C GLY A 66 0.04 -14.66 26.72
N LEU A 67 -0.23 -13.41 26.38
CA LEU A 67 -1.45 -13.02 25.68
C LEU A 67 -1.14 -12.58 24.27
N LEU A 68 -1.87 -13.10 23.30
CA LEU A 68 -1.91 -12.60 21.93
C LEU A 68 -3.30 -12.03 21.66
N LEU A 69 -3.37 -10.75 21.33
CA LEU A 69 -4.62 -10.05 21.02
C LEU A 69 -4.56 -9.46 19.61
N LEU A 70 -5.72 -9.47 18.97
CA LEU A 70 -5.93 -8.90 17.65
C LEU A 70 -6.82 -7.67 17.77
N PHE A 71 -6.43 -6.58 17.09
CA PHE A 71 -7.20 -5.34 17.03
C PHE A 71 -7.35 -4.90 15.58
N GLU A 72 -8.49 -4.30 15.25
CA GLU A 72 -8.67 -3.68 13.93
C GLU A 72 -7.85 -2.40 13.78
N ARG A 73 -7.63 -1.67 14.88
CA ARG A 73 -6.88 -0.42 14.92
C ARG A 73 -5.70 -0.53 15.88
N ALA A 74 -4.54 -0.07 15.42
CA ALA A 74 -3.32 -0.06 16.24
C ALA A 74 -3.48 0.73 17.53
N ILE A 75 -4.22 1.84 17.50
CA ILE A 75 -4.43 2.69 18.68
C ILE A 75 -5.18 1.95 19.79
N ASP A 76 -6.12 1.09 19.45
CA ASP A 76 -6.84 0.27 20.43
C ASP A 76 -5.89 -0.73 21.10
N GLY A 77 -4.96 -1.29 20.33
CA GLY A 77 -3.91 -2.15 20.87
C GLY A 77 -2.99 -1.41 21.84
N LEU A 78 -2.61 -0.18 21.53
CA LEU A 78 -1.82 0.64 22.43
C LEU A 78 -2.59 1.01 23.70
N GLY A 79 -3.86 1.41 23.57
CA GLY A 79 -4.72 1.71 24.71
C GLY A 79 -4.85 0.52 25.65
N PHE A 80 -5.07 -0.67 25.10
CA PHE A 80 -5.07 -1.91 25.88
C PHE A 80 -3.74 -2.10 26.64
N ALA A 81 -2.61 -1.97 25.95
CA ALA A 81 -1.30 -2.18 26.56
C ALA A 81 -1.03 -1.20 27.72
N LEU A 82 -1.39 0.06 27.54
CA LEU A 82 -1.23 1.10 28.57
C LEU A 82 -2.10 0.82 29.80
N ASP A 83 -3.39 0.54 29.61
CA ASP A 83 -4.32 0.21 30.68
C ASP A 83 -3.95 -1.11 31.36
N TYR A 84 -3.43 -2.06 30.58
CA TYR A 84 -2.95 -3.34 31.13
C TYR A 84 -1.77 -3.15 32.08
N GLN A 85 -0.77 -2.37 31.69
CA GLN A 85 0.37 -2.07 32.56
C GLN A 85 -0.07 -1.34 33.83
N ARG A 86 -0.98 -0.37 33.72
CA ARG A 86 -1.54 0.35 34.87
C ARG A 86 -2.34 -0.59 35.79
N GLY A 87 -3.18 -1.43 35.22
CA GLY A 87 -3.97 -2.39 35.96
C GLY A 87 -3.12 -3.44 36.69
N LEU A 88 -2.02 -3.88 36.09
CA LEU A 88 -1.06 -4.77 36.76
C LEU A 88 -0.41 -4.13 37.97
N LEU A 89 -0.03 -2.85 37.88
CA LEU A 89 0.55 -2.12 39.00
C LEU A 89 -0.47 -1.99 40.15
N GLU A 90 -1.74 -1.75 39.87
CA GLU A 90 -2.80 -1.67 40.86
C GLU A 90 -3.06 -3.03 41.55
N ILE A 91 -3.11 -4.11 40.78
CA ILE A 91 -3.23 -5.48 41.32
C ILE A 91 -2.06 -5.79 42.25
N GLY A 92 -0.86 -5.42 41.84
CA GLY A 92 0.36 -5.63 42.62
C GLY A 92 0.40 -4.81 43.91
N LYS A 93 -0.04 -3.54 43.86
CA LYS A 93 -0.10 -2.66 45.05
C LYS A 93 -0.92 -3.26 46.18
N GLN A 94 -2.04 -3.88 45.88
CA GLN A 94 -2.93 -4.51 46.88
C GLN A 94 -2.25 -5.67 47.60
N ARG A 95 -1.17 -6.22 47.02
CA ARG A 95 -0.44 -7.41 47.51
C ARG A 95 1.01 -7.11 47.89
N ASP A 96 1.39 -5.86 47.88
CA ASP A 96 2.77 -5.39 48.14
C ASP A 96 3.81 -6.05 47.20
N ILE A 97 3.44 -6.20 45.95
CA ILE A 97 4.31 -6.71 44.86
C ILE A 97 4.25 -5.78 43.65
N VAL A 98 5.27 -5.85 42.81
CA VAL A 98 5.33 -5.09 41.55
C VAL A 98 5.10 -6.06 40.40
N LEU A 99 3.95 -5.93 39.73
CA LEU A 99 3.63 -6.71 38.53
C LEU A 99 3.92 -5.89 37.28
N ARG A 100 4.68 -6.44 36.39
CA ARG A 100 5.03 -5.83 35.10
C ARG A 100 4.90 -6.85 34.00
N ALA A 101 4.55 -6.37 32.80
CA ALA A 101 4.51 -7.18 31.61
C ALA A 101 5.40 -6.58 30.52
N ARG A 102 5.89 -7.43 29.66
CA ARG A 102 6.51 -7.03 28.39
C ARG A 102 5.42 -6.99 27.33
N ALA A 103 5.47 -6.03 26.44
CA ALA A 103 4.50 -5.90 25.36
C ALA A 103 5.17 -5.55 24.04
N GLY A 104 4.69 -6.14 22.96
CA GLY A 104 5.09 -5.84 21.59
C GLY A 104 3.88 -5.63 20.73
N LEU A 105 3.83 -4.50 20.04
CA LEU A 105 2.73 -4.11 19.14
C LEU A 105 3.27 -3.95 17.71
N HIS A 106 2.68 -4.69 16.80
CA HIS A 106 3.00 -4.64 15.37
C HIS A 106 1.73 -4.58 14.55
N VAL A 107 1.81 -3.97 13.38
CA VAL A 107 0.72 -3.93 12.40
C VAL A 107 1.21 -4.60 11.13
N GLY A 108 0.45 -5.55 10.65
CA GLY A 108 0.77 -6.27 9.42
C GLY A 108 -0.40 -7.07 8.91
N GLU A 109 -0.18 -7.71 7.80
CA GLU A 109 -1.18 -8.56 7.15
C GLU A 109 -1.26 -9.91 7.86
N VAL A 110 -2.47 -10.33 8.18
CA VAL A 110 -2.76 -11.62 8.83
C VAL A 110 -3.85 -12.37 8.09
N LEU A 111 -3.76 -13.69 8.14
CA LEU A 111 -4.81 -14.62 7.75
C LEU A 111 -5.52 -15.09 9.01
N THR A 112 -6.84 -15.04 9.00
CA THR A 112 -7.66 -15.50 10.11
C THR A 112 -8.68 -16.53 9.64
N TRP A 113 -8.96 -17.52 10.48
CA TRP A 113 -10.07 -18.46 10.26
C TRP A 113 -10.64 -18.94 11.58
N GLU A 114 -11.92 -19.25 11.57
CA GLU A 114 -12.62 -19.80 12.73
C GLU A 114 -12.57 -21.33 12.69
N ASN A 115 -12.24 -21.93 13.82
CA ASN A 115 -12.27 -23.37 13.98
C ASN A 115 -13.69 -23.86 14.22
N SER A 116 -13.98 -25.11 13.83
CA SER A 116 -15.25 -25.74 14.10
C SER A 116 -15.48 -25.96 15.60
N PRO A 117 -16.77 -26.01 16.06
CA PRO A 117 -17.06 -26.31 17.47
C PRO A 117 -16.44 -27.63 17.96
N GLU A 118 -16.35 -28.64 17.08
CA GLU A 118 -15.72 -29.93 17.40
C GLU A 118 -14.20 -29.78 17.63
N ALA A 119 -13.52 -29.00 16.81
CA ALA A 119 -12.09 -28.73 16.98
C ALA A 119 -11.83 -27.97 18.28
N ILE A 120 -12.67 -27.02 18.64
CA ILE A 120 -12.56 -26.24 19.88
C ILE A 120 -12.70 -27.15 21.10
N LYS A 121 -13.60 -28.13 21.08
CA LYS A 121 -13.79 -29.09 22.16
C LYS A 121 -12.57 -29.97 22.45
N VAL A 122 -11.73 -30.22 21.47
CA VAL A 122 -10.48 -30.99 21.60
C VAL A 122 -9.24 -30.10 21.77
N GLY A 123 -9.42 -28.82 22.09
CA GLY A 123 -8.36 -27.91 22.48
C GLY A 123 -7.91 -26.92 21.41
N ALA A 124 -8.55 -26.88 20.25
CA ALA A 124 -8.24 -25.86 19.24
C ALA A 124 -8.76 -24.48 19.65
N LYS A 125 -8.07 -23.44 19.23
CA LYS A 125 -8.48 -22.04 19.45
C LYS A 125 -9.75 -21.73 18.66
N SER A 126 -10.58 -20.81 19.16
CA SER A 126 -11.78 -20.38 18.44
C SER A 126 -11.44 -19.63 17.16
N LEU A 127 -10.38 -18.83 17.18
CA LEU A 127 -9.85 -18.10 16.04
C LEU A 127 -8.36 -18.40 15.89
N GLU A 128 -7.95 -18.76 14.69
CA GLU A 128 -6.53 -18.89 14.32
C GLU A 128 -6.08 -17.62 13.60
N VAL A 129 -4.84 -17.20 13.90
CA VAL A 129 -4.18 -16.07 13.26
C VAL A 129 -2.80 -16.52 12.78
N GLU A 130 -2.56 -16.38 11.50
CA GLU A 130 -1.26 -16.71 10.89
C GLU A 130 -0.79 -15.57 9.97
N GLY A 131 0.51 -15.53 9.72
CA GLY A 131 1.16 -14.56 8.86
C GLY A 131 2.48 -14.07 9.43
N LEU A 132 3.26 -13.34 8.62
CA LEU A 132 4.56 -12.80 9.01
C LEU A 132 4.48 -11.74 10.12
N ALA A 133 3.33 -11.10 10.28
CA ALA A 133 3.10 -10.12 11.33
C ALA A 133 3.14 -10.72 12.74
N LYS A 134 2.70 -11.97 12.90
CA LYS A 134 2.66 -12.65 14.19
C LYS A 134 4.06 -12.87 14.81
N PRO A 135 5.05 -13.45 14.11
CA PRO A 135 6.41 -13.56 14.64
C PRO A 135 7.05 -12.21 14.96
N MET A 136 6.78 -11.17 14.17
CA MET A 136 7.35 -9.85 14.42
C MET A 136 6.86 -9.26 15.74
N ALA A 137 5.55 -9.33 16.01
CA ALA A 137 4.99 -8.88 17.28
C ALA A 137 5.53 -9.68 18.48
N ALA A 138 5.67 -10.98 18.32
CA ALA A 138 6.26 -11.86 19.34
C ALA A 138 7.72 -11.48 19.65
N ARG A 139 8.51 -11.17 18.65
CA ARG A 139 9.91 -10.75 18.82
C ARG A 139 10.04 -9.41 19.51
N LEU A 140 9.17 -8.45 19.21
CA LEU A 140 9.13 -7.18 19.92
C LEU A 140 8.84 -7.40 21.40
N MET A 141 7.87 -8.23 21.74
CA MET A 141 7.55 -8.56 23.12
C MET A 141 8.74 -9.23 23.84
N THR A 142 9.38 -10.19 23.19
CA THR A 142 10.56 -10.88 23.76
C THR A 142 11.74 -9.93 23.98
N LEU A 143 11.90 -8.94 23.12
CA LEU A 143 12.94 -7.92 23.20
C LEU A 143 12.68 -6.93 24.34
N ALA A 144 11.42 -6.66 24.67
CA ALA A 144 11.01 -5.67 25.67
C ALA A 144 11.54 -6.03 27.06
N ARG A 145 11.88 -4.98 27.83
CA ARG A 145 12.18 -5.09 29.26
C ARG A 145 10.87 -5.11 30.06
N PRO A 146 10.90 -5.58 31.32
CA PRO A 146 9.72 -5.48 32.18
C PRO A 146 9.12 -4.08 32.23
N GLY A 147 7.82 -3.97 31.99
CA GLY A 147 7.09 -2.70 31.95
C GLY A 147 7.22 -1.94 30.63
N GLN A 148 7.91 -2.47 29.66
CA GLN A 148 8.18 -1.81 28.38
C GLN A 148 7.16 -2.24 27.31
N ILE A 149 6.68 -1.25 26.55
CA ILE A 149 5.84 -1.47 25.36
C ILE A 149 6.68 -1.09 24.15
N LEU A 150 7.03 -2.07 23.32
CA LEU A 150 7.78 -1.85 22.08
C LEU A 150 6.88 -1.93 20.87
N LEU A 151 7.15 -1.06 19.90
CA LEU A 151 6.38 -0.96 18.66
C LEU A 151 7.32 -1.08 17.46
N SER A 152 6.82 -1.70 16.39
CA SER A 152 7.43 -1.55 15.07
C SER A 152 7.23 -0.14 14.54
N ALA A 153 7.99 0.25 13.51
CA ALA A 153 7.86 1.56 12.87
C ALA A 153 6.44 1.82 12.35
N VAL A 154 5.81 0.80 11.77
CA VAL A 154 4.42 0.89 11.28
C VAL A 154 3.46 1.14 12.44
N ALA A 155 3.58 0.38 13.52
CA ALA A 155 2.72 0.54 14.70
C ALA A 155 2.93 1.90 15.37
N GLU A 156 4.17 2.36 15.49
CA GLU A 156 4.48 3.70 16.02
C GLU A 156 3.86 4.79 15.16
N SER A 157 4.05 4.70 13.85
CA SER A 157 3.50 5.66 12.89
C SER A 157 1.98 5.77 12.98
N LEU A 158 1.28 4.64 13.08
CA LEU A 158 -0.17 4.60 13.18
C LEU A 158 -0.70 5.08 14.54
N THR A 159 0.06 4.91 15.62
CA THR A 159 -0.39 5.25 16.97
C THR A 159 0.02 6.65 17.40
N TYR A 160 1.18 7.14 16.98
CA TYR A 160 1.72 8.45 17.42
C TYR A 160 0.76 9.61 17.15
N ARG A 161 0.18 9.67 15.96
CA ARG A 161 -0.74 10.75 15.60
C ARG A 161 -2.18 10.49 16.00
N ALA A 162 -2.47 9.29 16.47
CA ALA A 162 -3.78 8.90 16.96
C ALA A 162 -3.91 9.04 18.47
N THR A 163 -2.92 9.61 19.15
CA THR A 163 -2.88 9.71 20.62
C THR A 163 -4.06 10.47 21.22
N GLU A 164 -4.63 11.44 20.50
CA GLU A 164 -5.87 12.13 20.93
C GLU A 164 -7.03 11.15 21.19
N ALA A 165 -7.00 10.02 20.49
CA ALA A 165 -7.95 8.93 20.67
C ALA A 165 -7.87 8.25 22.02
N LEU A 166 -6.78 8.38 22.72
CA LEU A 166 -6.53 7.73 24.00
C LEU A 166 -7.01 8.58 25.21
N ALA A 167 -7.71 9.68 24.96
CA ALA A 167 -8.29 10.56 25.97
C ALA A 167 -7.31 10.91 27.11
N GLU A 168 -7.46 10.24 28.29
CA GLU A 168 -6.61 10.46 29.46
C GLU A 168 -5.11 10.27 29.22
N TRP A 169 -4.74 9.39 28.29
CA TRP A 169 -3.34 9.06 27.98
C TRP A 169 -2.66 10.09 27.11
N SER A 170 -3.39 10.88 26.34
CA SER A 170 -2.85 11.73 25.28
C SER A 170 -1.73 12.69 25.75
N GLU A 171 -1.82 13.20 26.99
CA GLU A 171 -0.85 14.13 27.56
C GLU A 171 0.18 13.46 28.49
N ARG A 172 0.03 12.16 28.72
CA ARG A 172 0.86 11.39 29.68
C ARG A 172 1.84 10.45 29.00
N LEU A 173 1.91 10.44 27.69
CA LEU A 173 2.74 9.53 26.94
C LEU A 173 4.11 10.10 26.66
N VAL A 174 5.11 9.23 26.72
CA VAL A 174 6.46 9.48 26.24
C VAL A 174 6.82 8.46 25.19
N TRP A 175 7.48 8.92 24.14
CA TRP A 175 7.90 8.14 23.00
C TRP A 175 9.41 8.20 22.87
N LYS A 176 10.03 7.05 22.54
CA LYS A 176 11.47 6.97 22.33
C LYS A 176 11.80 5.99 21.23
N SER A 177 12.68 6.36 20.32
CA SER A 177 13.29 5.44 19.36
C SER A 177 14.48 4.72 20.03
N HIS A 178 14.53 3.42 19.88
CA HIS A 178 15.65 2.58 20.32
C HIS A 178 16.59 2.20 19.16
N GLY A 179 16.48 2.88 18.04
CA GLY A 179 17.33 2.67 16.88
C GLY A 179 16.93 1.45 16.06
N ARG A 180 17.84 1.05 15.19
CA ARG A 180 17.60 -0.05 14.24
C ARG A 180 18.08 -1.36 14.82
N TRP A 181 17.28 -2.39 14.54
CA TRP A 181 17.51 -3.76 15.03
C TRP A 181 17.42 -4.75 13.88
N ARG A 182 18.22 -5.81 13.98
CA ARG A 182 18.16 -6.96 13.07
C ARG A 182 17.42 -8.10 13.74
N PHE A 183 16.33 -8.52 13.13
CA PHE A 183 15.53 -9.65 13.60
C PHE A 183 15.84 -10.89 12.75
N LYS A 184 15.99 -12.03 13.40
CA LYS A 184 16.25 -13.30 12.72
C LYS A 184 15.14 -13.62 11.73
N GLY A 185 15.51 -13.83 10.45
CA GLY A 185 14.57 -14.12 9.37
C GLY A 185 13.95 -12.89 8.71
N VAL A 186 14.32 -11.68 9.13
CA VAL A 186 13.94 -10.43 8.49
C VAL A 186 15.20 -9.81 7.87
N PRO A 187 15.28 -9.70 6.53
CA PRO A 187 16.52 -9.29 5.86
C PRO A 187 16.86 -7.81 6.03
N THR A 188 15.88 -6.95 6.32
CA THR A 188 16.08 -5.52 6.53
C THR A 188 16.11 -5.17 8.00
N THR A 189 16.90 -4.13 8.38
CA THR A 189 16.86 -3.58 9.74
C THR A 189 15.52 -2.91 9.99
N GLN A 190 15.01 -3.09 11.21
CA GLN A 190 13.74 -2.51 11.64
C GLN A 190 13.99 -1.51 12.78
N GLU A 191 13.40 -0.34 12.70
CA GLU A 191 13.45 0.61 13.80
C GLU A 191 12.44 0.21 14.87
N VAL A 192 12.89 0.23 16.13
CA VAL A 192 12.08 -0.15 17.30
C VAL A 192 11.81 1.09 18.14
N PHE A 193 10.54 1.29 18.48
CA PHE A 193 10.09 2.41 19.31
C PHE A 193 9.55 1.90 20.64
N GLU A 194 9.63 2.75 21.63
CA GLU A 194 8.98 2.55 22.92
C GLU A 194 7.96 3.66 23.16
N VAL A 195 6.82 3.29 23.74
CA VAL A 195 5.81 4.23 24.25
C VAL A 195 5.35 3.78 25.62
N GLY A 196 5.11 4.72 26.50
CA GLY A 196 4.58 4.42 27.81
C GLY A 196 4.22 5.67 28.58
N GLU A 197 3.75 5.49 29.82
CA GLU A 197 3.41 6.59 30.71
C GLU A 197 4.67 7.31 31.22
N ILE A 198 4.66 8.61 31.23
CA ILE A 198 5.74 9.44 31.78
C ILE A 198 5.98 9.05 33.26
N GLY A 199 7.22 8.75 33.61
CA GLY A 199 7.61 8.32 34.94
C GLY A 199 7.51 6.82 35.20
N PHE A 200 6.81 6.04 34.35
CA PHE A 200 6.65 4.58 34.48
C PHE A 200 7.33 3.81 33.35
N ALA A 201 7.36 4.36 32.13
CA ALA A 201 8.06 3.74 31.03
C ALA A 201 9.56 3.62 31.34
N PRO A 202 10.17 2.44 31.20
CA PRO A 202 11.58 2.25 31.53
C PRO A 202 12.53 3.11 30.70
N LEU A 203 12.21 3.37 29.43
CA LEU A 203 13.00 4.12 28.45
C LEU A 203 14.45 3.62 28.30
N ARG A 204 14.68 2.39 28.69
CA ARG A 204 15.99 1.74 28.60
C ARG A 204 16.13 0.98 27.29
N MET A 205 17.31 1.08 26.71
CA MET A 205 17.64 0.29 25.52
C MET A 205 17.36 -1.19 25.77
N PRO A 206 16.57 -1.86 24.93
CA PRO A 206 16.39 -3.30 25.00
C PRO A 206 17.73 -4.05 24.89
N ARG A 207 17.80 -5.25 25.46
CA ARG A 207 19.00 -6.10 25.38
C ARG A 207 18.90 -7.00 24.17
N SER A 208 19.97 -7.06 23.39
CA SER A 208 20.09 -8.02 22.30
C SER A 208 19.91 -9.46 22.79
N ASN A 209 19.23 -10.28 21.98
CA ASN A 209 19.06 -11.71 22.23
C ASN A 209 19.36 -12.50 20.94
N ALA A 210 19.19 -13.82 20.97
CA ALA A 210 19.49 -14.69 19.83
C ALA A 210 18.63 -14.38 18.58
N LYS A 211 17.45 -13.78 18.74
CA LYS A 211 16.48 -13.49 17.67
C LYS A 211 16.46 -12.02 17.25
N ALA A 212 17.05 -11.14 18.03
CA ALA A 212 17.08 -9.70 17.74
C ALA A 212 18.38 -9.07 18.25
N ARG A 213 19.09 -8.40 17.37
CA ARG A 213 20.35 -7.71 17.70
C ARG A 213 20.26 -6.26 17.28
N ARG A 214 20.75 -5.37 18.15
CA ARG A 214 20.88 -3.96 17.81
C ARG A 214 21.91 -3.81 16.69
N ASP A 215 21.56 -3.03 15.68
CA ASP A 215 22.48 -2.67 14.59
C ASP A 215 23.42 -1.56 15.08
N ILE A 216 24.47 -1.96 15.82
CA ILE A 216 25.50 -1.04 16.32
C ILE A 216 26.69 -1.10 15.36
N PRO A 217 27.10 0.02 14.76
CA PRO A 217 28.28 0.06 13.93
C PRO A 217 29.54 -0.28 14.75
N LEU A 218 30.43 -1.11 14.17
CA LEU A 218 31.69 -1.57 14.80
C LEU A 218 32.57 -0.40 15.30
N TRP A 219 32.47 0.77 14.69
CA TRP A 219 33.25 1.95 15.04
C TRP A 219 32.85 2.62 16.37
N ARG A 220 31.71 2.24 16.97
CA ARG A 220 31.28 2.74 18.30
C ARG A 220 31.84 1.96 19.48
N GLN A 221 32.61 0.91 19.23
CA GLN A 221 33.25 0.17 20.31
C GLN A 221 34.41 0.98 20.91
N PRO A 222 34.52 1.07 22.25
CA PRO A 222 35.50 1.96 22.91
C PRO A 222 36.97 1.72 22.56
N ALA A 223 37.33 0.49 22.19
CA ALA A 223 38.72 0.14 21.84
C ALA A 223 39.15 0.65 20.45
N ALA A 224 38.20 1.01 19.60
CA ALA A 224 38.49 1.41 18.23
C ALA A 224 38.59 2.95 18.08
N LEU A 225 38.11 3.71 19.05
CA LEU A 225 37.94 5.18 18.94
C LEU A 225 39.24 5.99 18.89
N ALA A 226 40.35 5.49 19.47
CA ALA A 226 41.62 6.23 19.51
C ALA A 226 42.44 6.08 18.22
N ALA A 227 42.32 4.97 17.51
CA ALA A 227 43.06 4.70 16.25
C ALA A 227 42.31 5.21 15.01
N GLU A 228 41.00 5.36 15.08
CA GLU A 228 40.12 5.65 13.94
C GLU A 228 39.93 7.12 13.64
N ALA A 229 40.13 8.01 14.64
CA ALA A 229 39.94 9.46 14.43
C ALA A 229 40.85 10.05 13.34
N PHE A 230 42.02 9.48 13.13
CA PHE A 230 42.97 9.93 12.12
C PHE A 230 42.72 9.29 10.75
N LEU A 231 42.27 8.04 10.72
CA LEU A 231 41.93 7.33 9.47
C LEU A 231 40.61 7.86 8.87
N VAL A 232 39.69 8.28 9.75
CA VAL A 232 38.35 8.76 9.37
C VAL A 232 38.40 10.09 8.61
N ALA A 233 39.32 10.98 8.96
CA ALA A 233 39.41 12.28 8.29
C ALA A 233 39.89 12.17 6.83
N THR A 234 40.74 11.19 6.52
CA THR A 234 41.28 10.99 5.17
C THR A 234 40.36 10.09 4.31
N LEU A 235 39.66 9.16 4.95
CA LEU A 235 38.71 8.30 4.25
C LEU A 235 37.33 8.95 4.08
N ALA A 236 36.99 9.91 4.95
CA ALA A 236 35.68 10.59 4.89
C ALA A 236 35.47 11.39 3.60
N VAL A 237 36.52 12.01 3.08
CA VAL A 237 36.43 12.78 1.83
C VAL A 237 36.39 11.88 0.61
N GLY A 238 37.12 10.77 0.64
CA GLY A 238 37.11 9.76 -0.44
C GLY A 238 35.84 8.91 -0.44
N SER A 239 35.37 8.55 0.76
CA SER A 239 34.14 7.76 0.92
C SER A 239 32.89 8.55 0.62
N TRP A 240 32.88 9.85 0.90
CA TRP A 240 31.73 10.71 0.59
C TRP A 240 31.44 10.80 -0.92
N MET A 241 32.48 10.69 -1.76
CA MET A 241 32.30 10.66 -3.21
C MET A 241 31.91 9.27 -3.75
N LEU A 242 32.26 8.19 -3.04
CA LEU A 242 32.03 6.80 -3.48
C LEU A 242 30.81 6.15 -2.83
N LEU A 243 30.39 6.66 -1.67
CA LEU A 243 29.23 6.16 -0.93
C LEU A 243 28.11 7.21 -0.97
N ARG A 244 27.68 7.61 -2.16
CA ARG A 244 26.29 8.07 -2.25
C ARG A 244 25.47 6.87 -1.82
N PRO A 245 24.67 6.97 -0.71
CA PRO A 245 23.79 5.86 -0.38
C PRO A 245 22.96 5.59 -1.64
N GLU A 246 23.11 4.40 -2.19
CA GLU A 246 22.13 3.95 -3.16
C GLU A 246 20.76 4.14 -2.52
N PRO A 247 19.77 4.70 -3.23
CA PRO A 247 18.43 4.81 -2.69
C PRO A 247 18.05 3.41 -2.18
N ALA A 248 17.44 3.34 -0.99
CA ALA A 248 17.04 2.08 -0.37
C ALA A 248 16.13 1.22 -1.26
N ILE A 249 15.65 1.79 -2.35
CA ILE A 249 14.85 1.15 -3.39
C ILE A 249 15.65 1.23 -4.70
N ALA A 250 15.96 0.07 -5.28
CA ALA A 250 16.57 -0.02 -6.60
C ALA A 250 15.51 0.27 -7.67
N PHE A 251 15.30 1.54 -7.94
CA PHE A 251 14.32 2.02 -8.91
C PHE A 251 14.96 3.07 -9.82
N ALA A 252 14.90 2.82 -11.12
CA ALA A 252 15.41 3.75 -12.14
C ALA A 252 14.25 4.49 -12.81
N GLU A 253 14.55 5.62 -13.45
CA GLU A 253 13.57 6.35 -14.26
C GLU A 253 12.90 5.40 -15.27
N ARG A 254 11.59 5.46 -15.35
CA ARG A 254 10.75 4.63 -16.24
C ARG A 254 10.67 3.15 -15.87
N ASP A 255 11.13 2.77 -14.70
CA ASP A 255 10.81 1.44 -14.17
C ASP A 255 9.31 1.32 -13.84
N TRP A 256 8.83 0.08 -13.83
CA TRP A 256 7.41 -0.22 -13.66
C TRP A 256 7.03 -0.45 -12.21
N VAL A 257 5.83 0.01 -11.88
CA VAL A 257 5.20 -0.14 -10.56
C VAL A 257 3.87 -0.85 -10.71
N VAL A 258 3.58 -1.79 -9.83
CA VAL A 258 2.25 -2.38 -9.65
C VAL A 258 1.61 -1.77 -8.41
N ILE A 259 0.37 -1.30 -8.56
CA ILE A 259 -0.44 -0.81 -7.43
C ILE A 259 -1.42 -1.91 -7.05
N GLY A 260 -1.34 -2.41 -5.81
CA GLY A 260 -2.32 -3.32 -5.24
C GLY A 260 -3.62 -2.59 -4.88
N ASP A 261 -4.66 -3.35 -4.63
CA ASP A 261 -5.94 -2.77 -4.23
C ASP A 261 -5.82 -2.04 -2.89
N VAL A 262 -6.48 -0.90 -2.75
CA VAL A 262 -6.51 -0.14 -1.49
C VAL A 262 -7.19 -0.97 -0.41
N GLN A 263 -6.51 -1.16 0.72
CA GLN A 263 -7.12 -1.76 1.90
C GLN A 263 -7.88 -0.70 2.68
N ASN A 264 -9.19 -0.77 2.61
CA ASN A 264 -10.07 0.14 3.34
C ASN A 264 -10.42 -0.45 4.71
N LEU A 265 -9.76 0.03 5.74
CA LEU A 265 -9.99 -0.40 7.13
C LEU A 265 -10.95 0.53 7.88
N THR A 266 -11.59 1.47 7.18
CA THR A 266 -12.51 2.45 7.77
C THR A 266 -13.93 1.93 7.91
N GLY A 267 -14.32 0.92 7.14
CA GLY A 267 -15.70 0.47 7.02
C GLY A 267 -16.60 1.39 6.19
N ASN A 268 -16.09 2.52 5.70
CA ASN A 268 -16.86 3.42 4.83
C ASN A 268 -16.75 2.97 3.37
N VAL A 269 -17.85 2.56 2.79
CA VAL A 269 -17.93 2.03 1.41
C VAL A 269 -17.49 3.04 0.35
N LEU A 270 -17.65 4.35 0.61
CA LEU A 270 -17.22 5.40 -0.32
C LEU A 270 -15.72 5.37 -0.61
N LEU A 271 -14.92 4.81 0.29
CA LEU A 271 -13.47 4.75 0.18
C LEU A 271 -12.97 3.47 -0.50
N ASP A 272 -13.83 2.54 -0.90
CA ASP A 272 -13.40 1.30 -1.55
C ASP A 272 -12.80 1.57 -2.94
N ASP A 273 -13.62 1.72 -3.96
CA ASP A 273 -13.14 1.87 -5.34
C ASP A 273 -12.59 3.26 -5.63
N SER A 274 -13.08 4.29 -4.95
CA SER A 274 -12.69 5.68 -5.18
C SER A 274 -11.21 5.93 -4.89
N LEU A 275 -10.67 5.37 -3.82
CA LEU A 275 -9.26 5.54 -3.46
C LEU A 275 -8.30 4.80 -4.39
N ASP A 276 -8.70 3.65 -4.94
CA ASP A 276 -7.93 2.96 -5.96
C ASP A 276 -7.69 3.87 -7.16
N GLN A 277 -8.72 4.53 -7.65
CA GLN A 277 -8.61 5.47 -8.76
C GLN A 277 -7.85 6.74 -8.37
N ALA A 278 -8.12 7.29 -7.19
CA ALA A 278 -7.43 8.48 -6.71
C ALA A 278 -5.92 8.25 -6.62
N PHE A 279 -5.51 7.14 -6.02
CA PHE A 279 -4.11 6.80 -5.86
C PHE A 279 -3.44 6.59 -7.22
N ARG A 280 -4.09 5.87 -8.11
CA ARG A 280 -3.61 5.62 -9.48
C ARG A 280 -3.47 6.91 -10.26
N ILE A 281 -4.48 7.76 -10.29
CA ILE A 281 -4.46 9.05 -11.02
C ILE A 281 -3.35 9.95 -10.47
N SER A 282 -3.18 10.02 -9.15
CA SER A 282 -2.12 10.81 -8.53
C SER A 282 -0.72 10.34 -8.95
N LEU A 283 -0.46 9.04 -8.90
CA LEU A 283 0.84 8.46 -9.29
C LEU A 283 1.09 8.55 -10.80
N GLU A 284 0.07 8.39 -11.62
CA GLU A 284 0.18 8.46 -13.09
C GLU A 284 0.50 9.86 -13.61
N GLN A 285 0.45 10.89 -12.78
CA GLN A 285 0.96 12.22 -13.13
C GLN A 285 2.49 12.25 -13.27
N SER A 286 3.19 11.29 -12.65
CA SER A 286 4.64 11.17 -12.74
C SER A 286 5.10 10.77 -14.13
N ARG A 287 6.12 11.47 -14.64
CA ARG A 287 6.85 11.07 -15.83
C ARG A 287 8.08 10.21 -15.51
N PHE A 288 8.39 10.06 -14.23
CA PHE A 288 9.49 9.25 -13.72
C PHE A 288 9.10 7.78 -13.53
N VAL A 289 7.85 7.51 -13.20
CA VAL A 289 7.32 6.18 -12.86
C VAL A 289 6.41 5.70 -13.98
N ASN A 290 6.60 4.47 -14.43
CA ASN A 290 5.64 3.76 -15.28
C ASN A 290 4.70 2.94 -14.39
N VAL A 291 3.40 3.16 -14.51
CA VAL A 291 2.37 2.45 -13.73
C VAL A 291 1.72 1.37 -14.58
N LEU A 292 1.73 0.13 -14.10
CA LEU A 292 1.03 -0.96 -14.79
C LEU A 292 -0.48 -0.70 -14.74
N GLY A 293 -1.10 -0.60 -15.93
CA GLY A 293 -2.52 -0.24 -16.06
C GLY A 293 -3.48 -1.31 -15.55
N ASP A 294 -4.69 -0.89 -15.18
CA ASP A 294 -5.75 -1.78 -14.67
C ASP A 294 -6.05 -2.95 -15.61
N MET A 295 -6.15 -2.69 -16.90
CA MET A 295 -6.45 -3.73 -17.89
C MET A 295 -5.37 -4.81 -17.92
N LYS A 296 -4.10 -4.42 -17.84
CA LYS A 296 -2.99 -5.39 -17.82
C LYS A 296 -2.96 -6.18 -16.52
N VAL A 297 -3.18 -5.52 -15.40
CA VAL A 297 -3.27 -6.18 -14.08
C VAL A 297 -4.38 -7.24 -14.09
N ARG A 298 -5.56 -6.89 -14.59
CA ARG A 298 -6.69 -7.84 -14.71
C ARG A 298 -6.38 -9.01 -15.62
N ASP A 299 -5.77 -8.75 -16.76
CA ASP A 299 -5.35 -9.79 -17.71
C ASP A 299 -4.37 -10.77 -17.04
N THR A 300 -3.38 -10.26 -16.31
CA THR A 300 -2.41 -11.08 -15.59
C THR A 300 -3.06 -11.88 -14.47
N LEU A 301 -3.95 -11.26 -13.69
CA LEU A 301 -4.71 -11.94 -12.62
C LEU A 301 -5.58 -13.06 -13.19
N GLU A 302 -6.21 -12.85 -14.33
CA GLU A 302 -7.01 -13.86 -15.02
C GLU A 302 -6.16 -15.06 -15.45
N ARG A 303 -4.97 -14.82 -16.01
CA ARG A 303 -4.00 -15.89 -16.34
C ARG A 303 -3.47 -16.62 -15.12
N MET A 304 -3.42 -15.99 -13.97
CA MET A 304 -3.05 -16.59 -12.69
C MET A 304 -4.19 -17.39 -12.06
N HIS A 305 -5.37 -17.43 -12.67
CA HIS A 305 -6.59 -17.99 -12.09
C HIS A 305 -6.98 -17.37 -10.76
N HIS A 306 -6.67 -16.09 -10.59
CA HIS A 306 -7.13 -15.30 -9.43
C HIS A 306 -8.64 -15.12 -9.51
N GLY A 307 -9.37 -15.43 -8.43
CA GLY A 307 -10.83 -15.39 -8.42
C GLY A 307 -11.39 -14.01 -8.75
N LYS A 308 -12.45 -13.97 -9.58
CA LYS A 308 -13.18 -12.72 -9.85
C LYS A 308 -13.74 -12.15 -8.57
N GLY A 309 -13.57 -10.84 -8.36
CA GLY A 309 -14.03 -10.14 -7.17
C GLY A 309 -13.14 -10.33 -5.93
N MET A 310 -12.11 -11.16 -6.01
CA MET A 310 -11.11 -11.22 -4.95
C MET A 310 -10.17 -10.02 -5.04
N PRO A 311 -9.91 -9.33 -3.92
CA PRO A 311 -8.99 -8.21 -3.93
C PRO A 311 -7.57 -8.66 -4.30
N MET A 312 -6.84 -7.80 -5.02
CA MET A 312 -5.43 -7.99 -5.27
C MET A 312 -4.64 -7.62 -4.02
N ASP A 313 -4.40 -8.62 -3.18
CA ASP A 313 -3.63 -8.49 -1.94
C ASP A 313 -2.11 -8.39 -2.22
N ARG A 314 -1.32 -8.34 -1.16
CA ARG A 314 0.13 -8.30 -1.24
C ARG A 314 0.70 -9.46 -2.07
N ARG A 315 0.25 -10.68 -1.83
CA ARG A 315 0.73 -11.88 -2.54
C ARG A 315 0.42 -11.81 -4.02
N ALA A 316 -0.81 -11.49 -4.38
CA ALA A 316 -1.23 -11.35 -5.77
C ALA A 316 -0.47 -10.24 -6.49
N ALA A 317 -0.30 -9.08 -5.84
CA ALA A 317 0.45 -7.95 -6.39
C ALA A 317 1.92 -8.29 -6.64
N ILE A 318 2.57 -9.01 -5.73
CA ILE A 318 3.94 -9.50 -5.92
C ILE A 318 4.03 -10.42 -7.13
N GLN A 319 3.10 -11.36 -7.28
CA GLN A 319 3.07 -12.26 -8.43
C GLN A 319 2.86 -11.53 -9.75
N VAL A 320 1.97 -10.56 -9.79
CA VAL A 320 1.77 -9.69 -10.96
C VAL A 320 3.06 -8.95 -11.30
N ALA A 321 3.73 -8.37 -10.31
CA ALA A 321 4.99 -7.65 -10.51
C ALA A 321 6.09 -8.54 -11.08
N LEU A 322 6.24 -9.75 -10.56
CA LEU A 322 7.23 -10.72 -11.06
C LEU A 322 6.95 -11.16 -12.49
N ARG A 323 5.67 -11.36 -12.83
CA ARG A 323 5.27 -11.78 -14.19
C ARG A 323 5.43 -10.66 -15.21
N ASP A 324 5.10 -9.45 -14.85
CA ASP A 324 5.05 -8.29 -15.77
C ASP A 324 6.29 -7.39 -15.67
N GLY A 325 7.29 -7.76 -14.90
CA GLY A 325 8.57 -7.07 -14.84
C GLY A 325 8.54 -5.75 -14.06
N ALA A 326 7.64 -5.59 -13.09
CA ALA A 326 7.62 -4.43 -12.22
C ALA A 326 8.72 -4.52 -11.15
N LYS A 327 9.33 -3.38 -10.85
CA LYS A 327 10.43 -3.29 -9.87
C LYS A 327 9.94 -3.16 -8.44
N VAL A 328 8.78 -2.57 -8.24
CA VAL A 328 8.18 -2.39 -6.91
C VAL A 328 6.68 -2.65 -6.95
N VAL A 329 6.16 -3.05 -5.79
CA VAL A 329 4.73 -3.16 -5.52
C VAL A 329 4.36 -2.08 -4.52
N VAL A 330 3.28 -1.37 -4.79
CA VAL A 330 2.75 -0.30 -3.95
C VAL A 330 1.42 -0.76 -3.38
N LEU A 331 1.32 -0.80 -2.06
CA LEU A 331 0.13 -1.27 -1.33
C LEU A 331 -0.46 -0.11 -0.53
N PRO A 332 -1.48 0.58 -1.06
CA PRO A 332 -2.14 1.65 -0.34
C PRO A 332 -3.17 1.13 0.65
N SER A 333 -3.40 1.88 1.72
CA SER A 333 -4.41 1.60 2.73
C SER A 333 -4.99 2.89 3.30
N VAL A 334 -6.18 2.78 3.88
CA VAL A 334 -6.81 3.88 4.61
C VAL A 334 -7.36 3.33 5.92
N VAL A 335 -7.09 4.04 7.01
CA VAL A 335 -7.50 3.67 8.37
C VAL A 335 -8.16 4.88 9.02
N GLU A 336 -9.26 4.64 9.72
CA GLU A 336 -9.89 5.65 10.55
C GLU A 336 -9.30 5.58 11.96
N VAL A 337 -8.87 6.73 12.45
CA VAL A 337 -8.31 6.88 13.80
C VAL A 337 -9.06 8.01 14.47
N HIS A 338 -10.12 7.68 15.21
CA HIS A 338 -11.10 8.63 15.76
C HIS A 338 -11.67 9.54 14.66
N ASP A 339 -11.40 10.85 14.73
CA ASP A 339 -11.90 11.83 13.76
C ASP A 339 -10.94 12.04 12.59
N LYS A 340 -9.83 11.29 12.51
CA LYS A 340 -8.84 11.43 11.46
C LYS A 340 -8.80 10.21 10.56
N LEU A 341 -8.57 10.46 9.27
CA LEU A 341 -8.33 9.43 8.28
C LEU A 341 -6.86 9.44 7.89
N ARG A 342 -6.24 8.28 7.99
CA ARG A 342 -4.85 8.07 7.59
C ARG A 342 -4.82 7.32 6.28
N VAL A 343 -4.26 7.95 5.27
CA VAL A 343 -3.88 7.29 4.01
C VAL A 343 -2.42 6.87 4.16
N ALA A 344 -2.16 5.59 3.95
CA ALA A 344 -0.83 5.02 4.09
C ALA A 344 -0.44 4.25 2.84
N VAL A 345 0.86 4.08 2.64
CA VAL A 345 1.40 3.28 1.56
C VAL A 345 2.55 2.43 2.09
N GLU A 346 2.58 1.19 1.63
CA GLU A 346 3.68 0.27 1.83
C GLU A 346 4.29 -0.06 0.47
N VAL A 347 5.61 0.02 0.35
CA VAL A 347 6.33 -0.32 -0.87
C VAL A 347 7.10 -1.61 -0.64
N VAL A 348 6.89 -2.58 -1.51
CA VAL A 348 7.44 -3.93 -1.39
C VAL A 348 8.35 -4.20 -2.57
N ASP A 349 9.54 -4.78 -2.29
CA ASP A 349 10.38 -5.37 -3.33
C ASP A 349 9.82 -6.75 -3.70
N PRO A 350 9.34 -6.95 -4.93
CA PRO A 350 8.75 -8.24 -5.31
C PRO A 350 9.75 -9.40 -5.30
N SER A 351 11.05 -9.14 -5.48
CA SER A 351 12.07 -10.19 -5.50
C SER A 351 12.33 -10.78 -4.11
N THR A 352 12.17 -10.00 -3.06
CA THR A 352 12.40 -10.41 -1.66
C THR A 352 11.11 -10.53 -0.86
N ALA A 353 10.00 -10.02 -1.38
CA ALA A 353 8.72 -9.88 -0.68
C ALA A 353 8.80 -9.03 0.60
N GLN A 354 9.82 -8.20 0.73
CA GLN A 354 10.04 -7.36 1.92
C GLN A 354 9.58 -5.92 1.68
N THR A 355 9.03 -5.32 2.72
CA THR A 355 8.71 -3.90 2.73
C THR A 355 9.99 -3.07 2.76
N VAL A 356 10.16 -2.20 1.77
CA VAL A 356 11.34 -1.33 1.64
C VAL A 356 11.04 0.13 2.01
N TYR A 357 9.78 0.49 2.09
CA TYR A 357 9.35 1.83 2.49
C TYR A 357 7.90 1.81 2.98
N SER A 358 7.61 2.66 3.97
CA SER A 358 6.24 2.95 4.41
C SER A 358 6.10 4.45 4.62
N GLY A 359 4.98 5.00 4.18
CA GLY A 359 4.66 6.42 4.33
C GLY A 359 3.18 6.61 4.62
N TYR A 360 2.84 7.78 5.17
CA TYR A 360 1.45 8.09 5.49
C TYR A 360 1.20 9.59 5.51
N ALA A 361 -0.08 9.93 5.39
CA ALA A 361 -0.57 11.29 5.61
C ALA A 361 -1.92 11.24 6.34
N ASP A 362 -2.11 12.14 7.27
CA ASP A 362 -3.32 12.24 8.07
C ASP A 362 -4.14 13.45 7.67
N GLY A 363 -5.45 13.32 7.76
CA GLY A 363 -6.38 14.40 7.52
C GLY A 363 -7.68 14.21 8.31
N LYS A 364 -8.43 15.29 8.45
CA LYS A 364 -9.70 15.30 9.17
C LYS A 364 -10.86 15.23 8.20
N GLY A 365 -11.73 14.23 8.39
CA GLY A 365 -12.91 14.03 7.58
C GLY A 365 -12.65 13.42 6.20
N LEU A 366 -13.71 13.02 5.53
CA LEU A 366 -13.64 12.39 4.20
C LEU A 366 -13.02 13.29 3.13
N GLU A 367 -13.24 14.59 3.21
CA GLU A 367 -12.70 15.59 2.29
C GLU A 367 -11.18 15.68 2.28
N SER A 368 -10.51 15.24 3.35
CA SER A 368 -9.04 15.24 3.44
C SER A 368 -8.36 14.11 2.68
N VAL A 369 -9.11 13.07 2.32
CA VAL A 369 -8.56 11.82 1.78
C VAL A 369 -7.81 12.03 0.47
N LEU A 370 -8.33 12.86 -0.42
CA LEU A 370 -7.69 13.16 -1.71
C LEU A 370 -6.38 13.93 -1.53
N SER A 371 -6.39 14.93 -0.65
CA SER A 371 -5.18 15.68 -0.30
C SER A 371 -4.12 14.81 0.38
N SER A 372 -4.54 13.95 1.30
CA SER A 372 -3.65 12.98 1.95
C SER A 372 -3.06 11.99 0.95
N THR A 373 -3.85 11.54 -0.02
CA THR A 373 -3.38 10.68 -1.12
C THR A 373 -2.28 11.37 -1.93
N ASP A 374 -2.48 12.63 -2.29
CA ASP A 374 -1.46 13.42 -3.02
C ASP A 374 -0.16 13.54 -2.22
N GLN A 375 -0.24 13.77 -0.92
CA GLN A 375 0.93 13.87 -0.04
C GLN A 375 1.69 12.54 0.01
N VAL A 376 0.99 11.43 0.17
CA VAL A 376 1.57 10.09 0.21
C VAL A 376 2.24 9.76 -1.12
N VAL A 377 1.59 10.07 -2.23
CA VAL A 377 2.13 9.82 -3.57
C VAL A 377 3.36 10.69 -3.84
N ALA A 378 3.35 11.97 -3.44
CA ALA A 378 4.51 12.85 -3.59
C ALA A 378 5.73 12.31 -2.82
N SER A 379 5.53 11.84 -1.59
CA SER A 379 6.58 11.22 -0.78
C SER A 379 7.08 9.92 -1.41
N LEU A 380 6.18 9.09 -1.92
CA LEU A 380 6.52 7.86 -2.63
C LEU A 380 7.38 8.15 -3.87
N ARG A 381 6.98 9.11 -4.69
CA ARG A 381 7.71 9.50 -5.90
C ARG A 381 9.14 9.96 -5.57
N SER A 382 9.29 10.78 -4.53
CA SER A 382 10.60 11.21 -4.02
C SER A 382 11.43 10.02 -3.55
N ARG A 383 10.82 9.07 -2.85
CA ARG A 383 11.50 7.88 -2.37
C ARG A 383 11.95 6.94 -3.49
N LEU A 384 11.22 6.88 -4.59
CA LEU A 384 11.61 6.14 -5.78
C LEU A 384 12.75 6.80 -6.57
N GLY A 385 13.11 8.01 -6.23
CA GLY A 385 14.25 8.73 -6.84
C GLY A 385 13.85 9.90 -7.73
N GLU A 386 12.58 10.24 -7.84
CA GLU A 386 12.13 11.42 -8.58
C GLU A 386 12.60 12.70 -7.88
N THR A 387 13.13 13.67 -8.64
CA THR A 387 13.59 14.93 -8.07
C THR A 387 12.43 15.76 -7.53
N LEU A 388 12.66 16.55 -6.48
CA LEU A 388 11.65 17.44 -5.93
C LEU A 388 11.06 18.37 -6.98
N LYS A 389 11.90 18.92 -7.87
CA LYS A 389 11.47 19.78 -8.96
C LYS A 389 10.51 19.06 -9.92
N SER A 390 10.79 17.80 -10.25
CA SER A 390 9.93 16.97 -11.09
C SER A 390 8.59 16.67 -10.40
N VAL A 391 8.64 16.31 -9.12
CA VAL A 391 7.42 16.05 -8.33
C VAL A 391 6.53 17.29 -8.29
N GLN A 392 7.10 18.47 -8.03
CA GLN A 392 6.34 19.72 -7.99
C GLN A 392 5.76 20.11 -9.35
N ARG A 393 6.55 19.94 -10.42
CA ARG A 393 6.10 20.25 -11.78
C ARG A 393 4.93 19.39 -12.23
N ASP A 394 4.97 18.10 -11.93
CA ASP A 394 4.02 17.10 -12.43
C ASP A 394 3.00 16.66 -11.37
N SER A 395 2.68 17.53 -10.42
CA SER A 395 1.69 17.27 -9.38
C SER A 395 0.63 18.36 -9.34
N THR A 396 -0.55 18.04 -9.85
CA THR A 396 -1.73 18.88 -9.66
C THR A 396 -2.66 18.21 -8.65
N PRO A 397 -3.24 18.96 -7.69
CA PRO A 397 -4.09 18.36 -6.65
C PRO A 397 -5.24 17.54 -7.22
N LEU A 398 -5.47 16.36 -6.66
CA LEU A 398 -6.55 15.46 -7.10
C LEU A 398 -7.93 16.13 -7.13
N PRO A 399 -8.34 16.93 -6.12
CA PRO A 399 -9.64 17.59 -6.19
C PRO A 399 -9.81 18.53 -7.39
N GLN A 400 -8.71 19.09 -7.88
CA GLN A 400 -8.71 19.99 -9.03
C GLN A 400 -8.79 19.23 -10.35
N VAL A 401 -8.09 18.09 -10.47
CA VAL A 401 -8.02 17.32 -11.74
C VAL A 401 -9.03 16.19 -11.81
N THR A 402 -9.70 15.87 -10.72
CA THR A 402 -10.79 14.89 -10.67
C THR A 402 -12.06 15.54 -10.15
N THR A 403 -12.42 15.27 -8.92
CA THR A 403 -13.60 15.81 -8.24
C THR A 403 -13.33 15.89 -6.74
N ALA A 404 -13.93 16.85 -6.06
CA ALA A 404 -13.92 16.90 -4.60
C ALA A 404 -14.99 15.98 -3.98
N ASP A 405 -15.93 15.49 -4.78
CA ASP A 405 -17.03 14.64 -4.33
C ASP A 405 -16.67 13.16 -4.47
N LEU A 406 -16.56 12.47 -3.34
CA LEU A 406 -16.20 11.05 -3.31
C LEU A 406 -17.27 10.13 -3.93
N ASP A 407 -18.53 10.52 -3.90
CA ASP A 407 -19.60 9.77 -4.59
C ASP A 407 -19.40 9.82 -6.10
N ALA A 408 -19.05 10.99 -6.63
CA ALA A 408 -18.71 11.14 -8.04
C ALA A 408 -17.49 10.32 -8.43
N LEU A 409 -16.45 10.35 -7.60
CA LEU A 409 -15.21 9.60 -7.83
C LEU A 409 -15.48 8.09 -7.79
N ARG A 410 -16.29 7.61 -6.87
CA ARG A 410 -16.69 6.20 -6.79
C ARG A 410 -17.46 5.76 -8.03
N ALA A 411 -18.43 6.56 -8.47
CA ALA A 411 -19.17 6.26 -9.70
C ALA A 411 -18.21 6.17 -10.90
N TYR A 412 -17.27 7.10 -11.01
CA TYR A 412 -16.23 7.06 -12.05
C TYR A 412 -15.39 5.79 -11.96
N ALA A 413 -14.93 5.41 -10.76
CA ALA A 413 -14.15 4.20 -10.54
C ALA A 413 -14.90 2.94 -10.97
N LEU A 414 -16.18 2.84 -10.65
CA LEU A 414 -17.04 1.74 -11.10
C LEU A 414 -17.21 1.73 -12.62
N GLY A 415 -17.26 2.90 -13.24
CA GLY A 415 -17.30 3.06 -14.69
C GLY A 415 -16.00 2.56 -15.35
N VAL A 416 -14.86 2.90 -14.80
CA VAL A 416 -13.54 2.42 -15.29
C VAL A 416 -13.45 0.89 -15.19
N THR A 417 -13.89 0.32 -14.09
CA THR A 417 -13.95 -1.14 -13.90
C THR A 417 -14.85 -1.79 -14.94
N ALA A 418 -16.05 -1.27 -15.14
CA ALA A 418 -16.99 -1.80 -16.13
C ALA A 418 -16.42 -1.71 -17.54
N TYR A 419 -15.76 -0.59 -17.88
CA TYR A 419 -15.10 -0.43 -19.18
C TYR A 419 -14.01 -1.47 -19.40
N SER A 420 -13.17 -1.69 -18.40
CA SER A 420 -12.08 -2.69 -18.48
C SER A 420 -12.57 -4.13 -18.64
N GLU A 421 -13.80 -4.40 -18.20
CA GLU A 421 -14.47 -5.69 -18.34
C GLU A 421 -15.39 -5.76 -19.57
N HIS A 422 -15.31 -4.77 -20.45
CA HIS A 422 -16.12 -4.66 -21.66
C HIS A 422 -17.64 -4.56 -21.42
N ARG A 423 -18.03 -4.14 -20.21
CA ARG A 423 -19.42 -3.86 -19.83
C ARG A 423 -19.76 -2.40 -20.16
N TYR A 424 -19.85 -2.10 -21.46
CA TYR A 424 -19.91 -0.71 -21.94
C TYR A 424 -21.14 0.04 -21.51
N ARG A 425 -22.31 -0.61 -21.51
CA ARG A 425 -23.55 0.02 -21.07
C ARG A 425 -23.50 0.43 -19.60
N GLU A 426 -23.02 -0.46 -18.75
CA GLU A 426 -22.82 -0.18 -17.33
C GLU A 426 -21.79 0.92 -17.12
N ALA A 427 -20.69 0.92 -17.90
CA ALA A 427 -19.69 1.96 -17.85
C ALA A 427 -20.29 3.33 -18.13
N LEU A 428 -21.11 3.46 -19.19
CA LEU A 428 -21.79 4.71 -19.52
C LEU A 428 -22.74 5.17 -18.41
N ASP A 429 -23.48 4.23 -17.80
CA ASP A 429 -24.38 4.55 -16.70
C ASP A 429 -23.61 5.10 -15.49
N TYR A 430 -22.49 4.51 -15.14
CA TYR A 430 -21.64 5.00 -14.05
C TYR A 430 -21.00 6.34 -14.37
N PHE A 431 -20.48 6.56 -15.57
CA PHE A 431 -19.92 7.85 -15.95
C PHE A 431 -21.00 8.93 -15.97
N ASP A 432 -22.19 8.63 -16.43
CA ASP A 432 -23.33 9.54 -16.40
C ASP A 432 -23.71 9.91 -14.96
N GLN A 433 -23.72 8.94 -14.07
CA GLN A 433 -23.95 9.19 -12.65
C GLN A 433 -22.88 10.11 -12.05
N ALA A 434 -21.61 9.89 -12.38
CA ALA A 434 -20.52 10.76 -11.94
C ALA A 434 -20.71 12.21 -12.44
N ILE A 435 -21.12 12.38 -13.69
CA ILE A 435 -21.38 13.68 -14.30
C ILE A 435 -22.58 14.38 -13.63
N ARG A 436 -23.61 13.64 -13.28
CA ARG A 436 -24.77 14.21 -12.58
C ARG A 436 -24.42 14.72 -11.19
N ILE A 437 -23.53 14.01 -10.49
CA ILE A 437 -23.07 14.43 -9.16
C ILE A 437 -22.12 15.61 -9.27
N ASP A 438 -21.17 15.57 -10.20
CA ASP A 438 -20.20 16.65 -10.45
C ASP A 438 -20.09 16.92 -11.97
N PRO A 439 -20.82 17.91 -12.49
CA PRO A 439 -20.77 18.27 -13.91
C PRO A 439 -19.41 18.76 -14.40
N ASP A 440 -18.50 19.14 -13.50
CA ASP A 440 -17.16 19.62 -13.83
C ASP A 440 -16.11 18.50 -13.77
N PHE A 441 -16.53 17.26 -13.62
CA PHE A 441 -15.64 16.10 -13.56
C PHE A 441 -15.18 15.67 -14.96
N ALA A 442 -14.09 16.25 -15.44
CA ALA A 442 -13.58 16.06 -16.80
C ALA A 442 -13.30 14.59 -17.17
N PHE A 443 -12.72 13.82 -16.25
CA PHE A 443 -12.41 12.40 -16.47
C PHE A 443 -13.66 11.57 -16.82
N ALA A 444 -14.81 11.90 -16.26
CA ALA A 444 -16.05 11.17 -16.54
C ALA A 444 -16.53 11.38 -17.98
N TYR A 445 -16.36 12.58 -18.51
CA TYR A 445 -16.65 12.86 -19.93
C TYR A 445 -15.69 12.13 -20.86
N ILE A 446 -14.38 12.08 -20.51
CA ILE A 446 -13.37 11.33 -21.26
C ILE A 446 -13.67 9.83 -21.22
N GLY A 447 -14.12 9.33 -20.08
CA GLY A 447 -14.55 7.94 -19.93
C GLY A 447 -15.69 7.59 -20.89
N SER A 448 -16.72 8.41 -20.94
CA SER A 448 -17.85 8.25 -21.87
C SER A 448 -17.40 8.35 -23.33
N MET A 449 -16.51 9.28 -23.64
CA MET A 449 -15.90 9.40 -24.96
C MET A 449 -15.23 8.09 -25.40
N ARG A 450 -14.43 7.50 -24.52
CA ARG A 450 -13.73 6.23 -24.80
C ARG A 450 -14.70 5.08 -25.04
N VAL A 451 -15.76 4.99 -24.26
CA VAL A 451 -16.78 3.94 -24.44
C VAL A 451 -17.42 4.04 -25.81
N HIS A 452 -17.87 5.24 -26.19
CA HIS A 452 -18.49 5.46 -27.51
C HIS A 452 -17.51 5.17 -28.65
N PHE A 453 -16.25 5.55 -28.48
CA PHE A 453 -15.19 5.19 -29.43
C PHE A 453 -15.08 3.68 -29.63
N SER A 454 -15.04 2.93 -28.53
CA SER A 454 -14.93 1.48 -28.55
C SER A 454 -16.11 0.82 -29.24
N GLN A 455 -17.28 1.48 -29.26
CA GLN A 455 -18.49 1.00 -29.93
C GLN A 455 -18.65 1.53 -31.37
N GLY A 456 -17.67 2.33 -31.85
CA GLY A 456 -17.76 2.93 -33.18
C GLY A 456 -18.71 4.10 -33.30
N GLU A 457 -19.18 4.65 -32.18
CA GLU A 457 -20.14 5.75 -32.13
C GLU A 457 -19.41 7.10 -32.10
N TYR A 458 -18.75 7.43 -33.20
CA TYR A 458 -17.85 8.61 -33.30
C TYR A 458 -18.52 9.94 -33.08
N SER A 459 -19.78 10.10 -33.52
CA SER A 459 -20.55 11.33 -33.31
C SER A 459 -20.81 11.59 -31.82
N LEU A 460 -21.17 10.56 -31.08
CA LEU A 460 -21.37 10.65 -29.62
C LEU A 460 -20.05 10.89 -28.90
N ALA A 461 -18.99 10.21 -29.31
CA ALA A 461 -17.66 10.42 -28.79
C ALA A 461 -17.20 11.88 -28.97
N SER A 462 -17.39 12.44 -30.15
CA SER A 462 -17.09 13.85 -30.44
C SER A 462 -17.88 14.82 -29.56
N GLY A 463 -19.14 14.50 -29.23
CA GLY A 463 -19.97 15.29 -28.32
C GLY A 463 -19.36 15.33 -26.90
N PHE A 464 -18.93 14.19 -26.38
CA PHE A 464 -18.27 14.12 -25.08
C PHE A 464 -16.89 14.79 -25.11
N TYR A 465 -16.15 14.68 -26.21
CA TYR A 465 -14.91 15.43 -26.42
C TYR A 465 -15.12 16.94 -26.24
N ARG A 466 -16.15 17.51 -26.91
CA ARG A 466 -16.44 18.96 -26.81
C ARG A 466 -16.75 19.38 -25.38
N LYS A 467 -17.47 18.56 -24.61
CA LYS A 467 -17.75 18.85 -23.21
C LYS A 467 -16.48 18.77 -22.34
N ALA A 468 -15.66 17.75 -22.56
CA ALA A 468 -14.37 17.62 -21.86
C ALA A 468 -13.44 18.80 -22.16
N LEU A 469 -13.46 19.30 -23.38
CA LEU A 469 -12.64 20.45 -23.82
C LEU A 469 -12.96 21.72 -23.00
N THR A 470 -14.22 21.94 -22.63
CA THR A 470 -14.61 23.07 -21.76
C THR A 470 -14.01 22.97 -20.36
N LEU A 471 -13.58 21.77 -19.96
CA LEU A 471 -12.99 21.46 -18.65
C LEU A 471 -11.49 21.20 -18.73
N ARG A 472 -10.83 21.69 -19.79
CA ARG A 472 -9.41 21.42 -20.08
C ARG A 472 -8.49 21.76 -18.91
N GLY A 473 -8.80 22.78 -18.11
CA GLY A 473 -8.05 23.17 -16.92
C GLY A 473 -8.26 22.26 -15.70
N GLN A 474 -9.17 21.31 -15.78
CA GLN A 474 -9.57 20.43 -14.66
C GLN A 474 -9.24 18.97 -14.93
N MET A 475 -8.15 18.72 -15.60
CA MET A 475 -7.64 17.37 -15.88
C MET A 475 -6.11 17.34 -15.75
N THR A 476 -5.55 16.15 -15.62
CA THR A 476 -4.10 15.97 -15.57
C THR A 476 -3.47 16.31 -16.92
N THR A 477 -2.18 16.61 -16.92
CA THR A 477 -1.42 16.88 -18.15
C THR A 477 -1.54 15.71 -19.14
N ARG A 478 -1.45 14.48 -18.65
CA ARG A 478 -1.58 13.27 -19.47
C ARG A 478 -2.92 13.22 -20.21
N GLU A 479 -4.00 13.40 -19.49
CA GLU A 479 -5.35 13.38 -20.08
C GLU A 479 -5.61 14.59 -20.99
N GLY A 480 -5.03 15.73 -20.65
CA GLY A 480 -5.09 16.90 -21.51
C GLY A 480 -4.39 16.69 -22.85
N LEU A 481 -3.23 16.08 -22.86
CA LEU A 481 -2.53 15.73 -24.10
C LEU A 481 -3.29 14.70 -24.93
N TYR A 482 -3.90 13.73 -24.28
CA TYR A 482 -4.79 12.76 -24.90
C TYR A 482 -5.98 13.43 -25.59
N LEU A 483 -6.64 14.34 -24.88
CA LEU A 483 -7.75 15.12 -25.40
C LEU A 483 -7.34 16.01 -26.58
N ASP A 484 -6.20 16.67 -26.48
CA ASP A 484 -5.66 17.55 -27.56
C ASP A 484 -5.39 16.75 -28.84
N ALA A 485 -4.84 15.54 -28.72
CA ALA A 485 -4.56 14.68 -29.87
C ALA A 485 -5.88 14.25 -30.56
N TRP A 486 -6.89 13.83 -29.80
CA TRP A 486 -8.21 13.53 -30.36
C TRP A 486 -8.86 14.74 -31.00
N GLY A 487 -8.65 15.94 -30.41
CA GLY A 487 -9.17 17.17 -30.97
C GLY A 487 -8.65 17.44 -32.39
N ARG A 488 -7.39 17.13 -32.66
CA ARG A 488 -6.82 17.25 -34.01
C ARG A 488 -7.42 16.24 -34.97
N GLU A 489 -7.68 15.01 -34.51
CA GLU A 489 -8.37 14.00 -35.33
C GLU A 489 -9.82 14.40 -35.64
N PHE A 490 -10.59 14.83 -34.65
CA PHE A 490 -11.97 15.26 -34.83
C PHE A 490 -12.09 16.50 -35.73
N ALA A 491 -11.10 17.39 -35.69
CA ALA A 491 -11.06 18.58 -36.55
C ALA A 491 -10.69 18.27 -38.00
N GLY A 492 -10.23 17.04 -38.28
CA GLY A 492 -9.72 16.66 -39.59
C GLY A 492 -8.43 17.35 -39.98
N ASP A 493 -7.59 17.67 -39.00
CA ASP A 493 -6.28 18.28 -39.22
C ASP A 493 -5.38 17.38 -40.07
N PRO A 494 -4.35 17.95 -40.77
CA PRO A 494 -3.39 17.14 -41.51
C PRO A 494 -2.77 16.05 -40.63
N LEU A 495 -2.64 14.83 -41.16
CA LEU A 495 -2.10 13.69 -40.43
C LEU A 495 -0.74 13.95 -39.75
N PRO A 496 0.20 14.72 -40.34
CA PRO A 496 1.44 15.07 -39.64
C PRO A 496 1.23 15.84 -38.33
N GLU A 497 0.22 16.70 -38.24
CA GLU A 497 -0.14 17.40 -37.00
C GLU A 497 -0.74 16.43 -35.96
N VAL A 498 -1.63 15.56 -36.39
CA VAL A 498 -2.22 14.51 -35.54
C VAL A 498 -1.11 13.61 -34.98
N ALA A 499 -0.19 13.17 -35.84
CA ALA A 499 0.94 12.34 -35.46
C ALA A 499 1.83 13.03 -34.41
N ARG A 500 2.09 14.31 -34.56
CA ARG A 500 2.89 15.11 -33.63
C ARG A 500 2.29 15.13 -32.22
N ARG A 501 0.98 15.25 -32.12
CA ARG A 501 0.27 15.26 -30.84
C ARG A 501 0.32 13.90 -30.15
N TRP A 502 0.10 12.83 -30.89
CA TRP A 502 0.22 11.48 -30.35
C TRP A 502 1.65 11.14 -29.93
N LYS A 503 2.64 11.57 -30.72
CA LYS A 503 4.05 11.39 -30.42
C LYS A 503 4.44 12.06 -29.09
N LEU A 504 3.98 13.29 -28.87
CA LEU A 504 4.26 14.01 -27.62
C LEU A 504 3.71 13.25 -26.42
N LEU A 505 2.49 12.78 -26.49
CA LEU A 505 1.88 11.97 -25.43
C LEU A 505 2.71 10.68 -25.17
N ALA A 506 3.10 9.99 -26.22
CA ALA A 506 3.87 8.76 -26.13
C ALA A 506 5.26 8.96 -25.51
N GLU A 507 5.90 10.09 -25.79
CA GLU A 507 7.24 10.41 -25.26
C GLU A 507 7.18 10.81 -23.78
N LEU A 508 6.16 11.56 -23.36
CA LEU A 508 6.02 12.01 -21.98
C LEU A 508 5.47 10.93 -21.05
N TYR A 509 4.60 10.06 -21.55
CA TYR A 509 3.92 9.04 -20.78
C TYR A 509 3.97 7.68 -21.50
N PRO A 510 5.14 7.01 -21.49
CA PRO A 510 5.33 5.74 -22.21
C PRO A 510 4.46 4.59 -21.69
N ASP A 511 4.02 4.65 -20.44
CA ASP A 511 3.10 3.68 -19.83
C ASP A 511 1.65 3.84 -20.29
N TYR A 512 1.32 4.98 -20.89
CA TYR A 512 0.02 5.24 -21.49
C TYR A 512 0.02 4.82 -22.95
N TYR A 513 -0.18 3.55 -23.20
CA TYR A 513 -0.01 2.94 -24.53
C TYR A 513 -0.92 3.53 -25.62
N ALA A 514 -2.05 4.17 -25.24
CA ALA A 514 -2.91 4.87 -26.18
C ALA A 514 -2.15 5.90 -27.02
N GLY A 515 -1.18 6.62 -26.43
CA GLY A 515 -0.34 7.57 -27.14
C GLY A 515 0.48 6.90 -28.25
N ARG A 516 1.20 5.85 -27.90
CA ARG A 516 2.05 5.11 -28.85
C ARG A 516 1.24 4.39 -29.91
N ALA A 517 0.15 3.74 -29.51
CA ALA A 517 -0.73 3.02 -30.42
C ALA A 517 -1.36 3.95 -31.47
N ASN A 518 -1.87 5.09 -31.03
CA ASN A 518 -2.49 6.06 -31.96
C ASN A 518 -1.43 6.76 -32.82
N TYR A 519 -0.22 6.99 -32.29
CA TYR A 519 0.89 7.51 -33.09
C TYR A 519 1.28 6.55 -34.21
N ALA A 520 1.48 5.27 -33.89
CA ALA A 520 1.80 4.25 -34.89
C ALA A 520 0.69 4.09 -35.93
N ASN A 521 -0.58 4.11 -35.50
CA ASN A 521 -1.72 4.01 -36.40
C ASN A 521 -1.80 5.22 -37.35
N THR A 522 -1.53 6.43 -36.87
CA THR A 522 -1.51 7.65 -37.71
C THR A 522 -0.38 7.58 -38.75
N LEU A 523 0.82 7.13 -38.37
CA LEU A 523 1.91 6.91 -39.30
C LEU A 523 1.57 5.88 -40.38
N PHE A 524 0.87 4.81 -40.01
CA PHE A 524 0.37 3.82 -40.94
C PHE A 524 -0.56 4.45 -41.99
N HIS A 525 -1.52 5.27 -41.56
CA HIS A 525 -2.43 5.95 -42.46
C HIS A 525 -1.76 7.01 -43.32
N MET A 526 -0.59 7.53 -42.91
CA MET A 526 0.24 8.40 -43.73
C MET A 526 1.05 7.65 -44.79
N GLY A 527 1.06 6.32 -44.74
CA GLY A 527 1.88 5.49 -45.62
C GLY A 527 3.35 5.38 -45.22
N ASP A 528 3.72 5.92 -44.06
CA ASP A 528 5.08 5.79 -43.50
C ASP A 528 5.17 4.50 -42.66
N TYR A 529 5.25 3.36 -43.35
CA TYR A 529 5.20 2.05 -42.73
C TYR A 529 6.44 1.74 -41.87
N GLU A 530 7.61 2.24 -42.28
CA GLU A 530 8.84 2.06 -41.53
C GLU A 530 8.79 2.78 -40.17
N ALA A 531 8.37 4.06 -40.16
CA ALA A 531 8.20 4.82 -38.95
C ALA A 531 7.07 4.24 -38.07
N ALA A 532 5.97 3.76 -38.69
CA ALA A 532 4.87 3.12 -37.98
C ALA A 532 5.33 1.83 -37.26
N LEU A 533 6.14 1.03 -37.91
CA LEU A 533 6.70 -0.19 -37.32
C LEU A 533 7.64 0.13 -36.16
N ALA A 534 8.52 1.11 -36.32
CA ALA A 534 9.40 1.56 -35.25
C ALA A 534 8.62 2.09 -34.04
N ALA A 535 7.57 2.88 -34.28
CA ALA A 535 6.67 3.38 -33.23
C ALA A 535 5.91 2.27 -32.50
N ALA A 536 5.55 1.19 -33.22
CA ALA A 536 4.83 0.05 -32.67
C ALA A 536 5.71 -0.87 -31.81
N GLY A 537 7.03 -0.81 -31.92
CA GLY A 537 7.94 -1.70 -31.19
C GLY A 537 7.68 -1.79 -29.68
N PRO A 538 7.59 -0.67 -28.94
CA PRO A 538 7.29 -0.68 -27.50
C PRO A 538 5.93 -1.29 -27.14
N LEU A 539 4.98 -1.35 -28.08
CA LEU A 539 3.65 -1.94 -27.86
C LEU A 539 3.72 -3.47 -27.74
N LEU A 540 4.83 -4.07 -28.10
CA LEU A 540 5.05 -5.52 -28.00
C LEU A 540 5.52 -5.94 -26.61
N SER A 541 5.71 -4.98 -25.69
CA SER A 541 6.12 -5.26 -24.32
C SER A 541 5.08 -6.07 -23.55
N SER A 542 5.55 -6.82 -22.55
CA SER A 542 4.67 -7.62 -21.69
C SER A 542 3.74 -6.75 -20.81
N GLN A 543 4.04 -5.44 -20.66
CA GLN A 543 3.24 -4.50 -19.90
C GLN A 543 2.06 -3.91 -20.70
N ASN A 544 2.02 -4.08 -22.02
CA ASN A 544 0.92 -3.58 -22.84
C ASN A 544 -0.30 -4.49 -22.74
N PRO A 545 -1.48 -4.00 -22.29
CA PRO A 545 -2.71 -4.80 -22.22
C PRO A 545 -3.22 -5.19 -23.60
N ALA A 546 -2.87 -4.45 -24.65
CA ALA A 546 -3.27 -4.68 -26.04
C ALA A 546 -2.15 -5.32 -26.88
N ARG A 547 -1.25 -6.10 -26.29
CA ARG A 547 -0.10 -6.72 -27.00
C ARG A 547 -0.53 -7.54 -28.20
N ALA A 548 -1.62 -8.30 -28.10
CA ALA A 548 -2.15 -9.09 -29.21
C ALA A 548 -2.56 -8.21 -30.38
N MET A 549 -3.21 -7.07 -30.13
CA MET A 549 -3.56 -6.09 -31.17
C MET A 549 -2.32 -5.46 -31.79
N ALA A 550 -1.28 -5.19 -30.98
CA ALA A 550 -0.01 -4.65 -31.47
C ALA A 550 0.73 -5.66 -32.36
N LEU A 551 0.68 -6.95 -32.04
CA LEU A 551 1.23 -8.01 -32.88
C LEU A 551 0.51 -8.09 -34.22
N ASP A 552 -0.82 -8.02 -34.24
CA ASP A 552 -1.61 -7.98 -35.48
C ASP A 552 -1.26 -6.74 -36.32
N PHE A 553 -1.17 -5.56 -35.71
CA PHE A 553 -0.77 -4.32 -36.35
C PHE A 553 0.64 -4.42 -36.94
N GLY A 554 1.61 -4.94 -36.18
CA GLY A 554 2.97 -5.18 -36.65
C GLY A 554 3.02 -6.14 -37.82
N GLY A 555 2.21 -7.21 -37.80
CA GLY A 555 2.08 -8.15 -38.91
C GLY A 555 1.57 -7.48 -40.18
N ARG A 556 0.55 -6.63 -40.08
CA ARG A 556 0.02 -5.85 -41.21
C ARG A 556 1.05 -4.87 -41.77
N LEU A 557 1.85 -4.24 -40.94
CA LEU A 557 2.93 -3.36 -41.37
C LEU A 557 4.00 -4.10 -42.16
N HIS A 558 4.42 -5.27 -41.71
CA HIS A 558 5.39 -6.10 -42.44
C HIS A 558 4.83 -6.61 -43.76
N LEU A 559 3.54 -6.95 -43.83
CA LEU A 559 2.90 -7.30 -45.07
C LEU A 559 2.88 -6.11 -46.05
N ALA A 560 2.60 -4.90 -45.58
CA ALA A 560 2.59 -3.70 -46.40
C ALA A 560 3.98 -3.38 -46.97
N GLN A 561 5.05 -3.75 -46.25
CA GLN A 561 6.44 -3.66 -46.74
C GLN A 561 6.93 -4.88 -47.49
N SER A 562 6.04 -5.85 -47.76
CA SER A 562 6.38 -7.14 -48.39
C SER A 562 7.39 -8.01 -47.61
N ASN A 563 7.40 -7.84 -46.27
CA ASN A 563 8.25 -8.61 -45.35
C ASN A 563 7.46 -9.79 -44.75
N PHE A 564 7.31 -10.87 -45.47
CA PHE A 564 6.46 -11.98 -45.09
C PHE A 564 6.99 -12.77 -43.89
N THR A 565 8.29 -12.93 -43.72
CA THR A 565 8.89 -13.65 -42.60
C THR A 565 8.59 -12.95 -41.27
N SER A 566 8.80 -11.64 -41.21
CA SER A 566 8.50 -10.84 -40.04
C SER A 566 6.99 -10.77 -39.78
N ALA A 567 6.16 -10.68 -40.82
CA ALA A 567 4.71 -10.71 -40.70
C ALA A 567 4.22 -12.00 -40.02
N ILE A 568 4.75 -13.17 -40.43
CA ILE A 568 4.43 -14.45 -39.80
C ILE A 568 4.77 -14.47 -38.32
N PHE A 569 5.92 -13.90 -37.92
CA PHE A 569 6.31 -13.77 -36.51
C PHE A 569 5.28 -12.96 -35.72
N PHE A 570 4.80 -11.84 -36.25
CA PHE A 570 3.83 -10.98 -35.56
C PHE A 570 2.43 -11.61 -35.48
N PHE A 571 2.04 -12.47 -36.43
CA PHE A 571 0.73 -13.13 -36.43
C PHE A 571 0.70 -14.44 -35.63
N ASN A 572 1.83 -15.06 -35.31
CA ASN A 572 1.94 -16.27 -34.51
C ASN A 572 2.20 -15.96 -33.03
#